data_825765217cd2738bc9b391afa575ce6a
#
_entry.id   825765217cd2738bc9b391afa575ce6a
#
_cell.length_a   1.000
_cell.length_b   1.000
_cell.length_c   1.000
_cell.angle_alpha   90.00
_cell.angle_beta   90.00
_cell.angle_gamma   90.00
#
_symmetry.space_group_name_H-M   'P 1'
#
loop_
_entity.id
_entity.type
_entity.pdbx_description
1 polymer ?
#
loop_
_entity_poly.entity_id
_entity_poly.type
_entity_poly.pdbx_seq_one_letter_code
_entity_poly.pdbx_strand_id
1 'polypeptide(L)'
;MSELEFIYRVAFNEPPLENDDSWEFYFTSLSAIYEKFTPEQVGCKVSRLWNLKITPDNPYNGRRCRITKEPVLRKKRRGKLFM
;
A
#
# COMPACT_ATOMS: atom_id res chain seq x y z
N MET A 1 19.63 -4.08 -16.74
CA MET A 1 19.66 -3.22 -15.58
C MET A 1 18.36 -3.25 -14.80
N SER A 2 18.46 -3.16 -13.50
CA SER A 2 17.28 -3.19 -12.64
C SER A 2 16.87 -1.79 -12.25
N GLU A 3 15.60 -1.64 -11.99
CA GLU A 3 15.06 -0.39 -11.46
C GLU A 3 14.45 -0.66 -10.11
N LEU A 4 14.62 0.28 -9.20
CA LEU A 4 14.04 0.19 -7.88
C LEU A 4 12.79 1.06 -7.83
N GLU A 5 11.67 0.43 -7.55
CA GLU A 5 10.41 1.12 -7.41
C GLU A 5 9.86 0.81 -6.04
N PHE A 6 8.89 1.60 -5.62
CA PHE A 6 8.25 1.37 -4.33
C PHE A 6 6.77 1.18 -4.53
N ILE A 7 6.19 0.32 -3.71
CA ILE A 7 4.75 0.15 -3.64
C ILE A 7 4.35 0.31 -2.18
N TYR A 8 3.07 0.58 -1.99
CA TYR A 8 2.50 0.68 -0.65
C TYR A 8 1.60 -0.52 -0.40
N ARG A 9 1.89 -1.24 0.66
CA ARG A 9 1.11 -2.39 1.06
C ARG A 9 0.21 -1.96 2.20
N VAL A 10 -1.10 -2.16 2.02
CA VAL A 10 -2.09 -1.83 3.03
C VAL A 10 -2.66 -3.13 3.56
N ALA A 11 -2.43 -3.40 4.83
CA ALA A 11 -2.94 -4.60 5.49
C ALA A 11 -3.97 -4.18 6.53
N PHE A 12 -5.23 -4.52 6.27
CA PHE A 12 -6.32 -4.17 7.18
C PHE A 12 -6.44 -5.21 8.28
N ASN A 13 -6.85 -4.73 9.46
CA ASN A 13 -7.10 -5.64 10.58
C ASN A 13 -8.30 -6.54 10.31
N GLU A 14 -9.26 -6.03 9.54
CA GLU A 14 -10.43 -6.79 9.13
C GLU A 14 -10.73 -6.46 7.68
N PRO A 15 -11.31 -7.41 6.92
CA PRO A 15 -11.62 -7.11 5.52
C PRO A 15 -12.52 -5.87 5.44
N PRO A 16 -12.11 -4.88 4.64
CA PRO A 16 -12.85 -3.62 4.58
C PRO A 16 -14.05 -3.63 3.64
N LEU A 17 -14.16 -4.62 2.78
CA LEU A 17 -15.22 -4.69 1.80
C LEU A 17 -16.22 -5.77 2.18
N GLU A 18 -17.51 -5.48 2.02
CA GLU A 18 -18.56 -6.37 2.47
C GLU A 18 -18.54 -7.73 1.83
N ASN A 19 -18.30 -7.77 0.54
CA ASN A 19 -18.40 -9.01 -0.21
C ASN A 19 -17.06 -9.59 -0.61
N ASP A 20 -16.00 -9.18 0.07
CA ASP A 20 -14.65 -9.58 -0.29
C ASP A 20 -13.86 -9.78 1.00
N ASP A 21 -13.33 -10.99 1.18
CA ASP A 21 -12.58 -11.32 2.38
C ASP A 21 -11.14 -10.82 2.34
N SER A 22 -10.76 -10.14 1.26
CA SER A 22 -9.39 -9.63 1.14
C SER A 22 -9.12 -8.57 2.20
N TRP A 23 -7.95 -8.64 2.78
CA TRP A 23 -7.52 -7.67 3.79
C TRP A 23 -6.19 -7.02 3.45
N GLU A 24 -5.56 -7.42 2.37
CA GLU A 24 -4.25 -6.92 1.97
C GLU A 24 -4.33 -6.41 0.55
N PHE A 25 -3.85 -5.18 0.33
CA PHE A 25 -3.92 -4.53 -0.97
C PHE A 25 -2.62 -3.81 -1.26
N TYR A 26 -2.31 -3.64 -2.54
CA TYR A 26 -1.09 -2.98 -2.97
C TYR A 26 -1.42 -1.80 -3.86
N PHE A 27 -0.71 -0.70 -3.67
CA PHE A 27 -0.96 0.53 -4.42
C PHE A 27 0.37 1.16 -4.82
N THR A 28 0.34 1.92 -5.92
CA THR A 28 1.53 2.59 -6.39
C THR A 28 1.75 3.95 -5.74
N SER A 29 0.75 4.48 -5.06
CA SER A 29 0.88 5.76 -4.36
C SER A 29 -0.10 5.79 -3.19
N LEU A 30 0.16 6.70 -2.26
CA LEU A 30 -0.77 6.86 -1.13
C LEU A 30 -2.11 7.38 -1.60
N SER A 31 -2.11 8.25 -2.61
CA SER A 31 -3.37 8.77 -3.14
C SER A 31 -4.23 7.67 -3.74
N ALA A 32 -3.58 6.68 -4.36
CA ALA A 32 -4.31 5.60 -5.01
C ALA A 32 -5.13 4.79 -4.00
N ILE A 33 -4.68 4.74 -2.75
CA ILE A 33 -5.42 4.04 -1.71
C ILE A 33 -6.83 4.63 -1.59
N TYR A 34 -6.92 5.95 -1.70
CA TYR A 34 -8.18 6.65 -1.48
C TYR A 34 -9.06 6.69 -2.72
N GLU A 35 -8.60 6.10 -3.82
CA GLU A 35 -9.47 5.87 -4.96
C GLU A 35 -10.29 4.60 -4.76
N LYS A 36 -9.83 3.73 -3.87
CA LYS A 36 -10.55 2.49 -3.60
C LYS A 36 -11.23 2.51 -2.23
N PHE A 37 -10.62 3.14 -1.25
CA PHE A 37 -11.14 3.15 0.12
C PHE A 37 -11.38 4.57 0.60
N THR A 38 -12.30 4.70 1.54
CA THR A 38 -12.60 6.01 2.14
C THR A 38 -11.67 6.26 3.31
N PRO A 39 -11.53 7.54 3.72
CA PRO A 39 -10.76 7.84 4.93
C PRO A 39 -11.27 7.09 6.16
N GLU A 40 -12.57 6.84 6.23
CA GLU A 40 -13.13 6.09 7.35
C GLU A 40 -12.65 4.64 7.35
N GLN A 41 -12.54 4.03 6.17
CA GLN A 41 -12.06 2.67 6.07
C GLN A 41 -10.58 2.57 6.42
N VAL A 42 -9.79 3.53 5.96
CA VAL A 42 -8.36 3.54 6.23
C VAL A 42 -8.08 3.96 7.67
N GLY A 43 -8.87 4.87 8.19
CA GLY A 43 -8.71 5.37 9.55
C GLY A 43 -8.07 6.75 9.63
N CYS A 44 -7.72 7.34 8.49
CA CYS A 44 -7.16 8.68 8.45
C CYS A 44 -7.22 9.20 7.02
N LYS A 45 -6.97 10.49 6.87
CA LYS A 45 -6.94 11.11 5.56
C LYS A 45 -5.54 10.99 4.97
N VAL A 46 -5.45 11.14 3.65
CA VAL A 46 -4.18 10.99 2.95
C VAL A 46 -3.16 12.02 3.42
N SER A 47 -3.61 13.21 3.80
CA SER A 47 -2.68 14.24 4.25
C SER A 47 -1.90 13.80 5.49
N ARG A 48 -2.54 13.01 6.35
CA ARG A 48 -1.83 12.50 7.52
C ARG A 48 -0.72 11.56 7.10
N LEU A 49 -0.99 10.73 6.10
CA LEU A 49 0.03 9.79 5.62
C LEU A 49 1.19 10.54 4.99
N TRP A 50 0.91 11.62 4.25
CA TRP A 50 1.98 12.42 3.68
C TRP A 50 2.84 13.05 4.78
N ASN A 51 2.20 13.53 5.84
CA ASN A 51 2.92 14.17 6.93
C ASN A 51 3.77 13.19 7.71
N LEU A 52 3.36 11.94 7.76
CA LEU A 52 4.13 10.92 8.49
C LEU A 52 5.36 10.46 7.72
N LYS A 53 5.41 10.73 6.43
CA LYS A 53 6.55 10.37 5.59
C LYS A 53 6.88 8.89 5.72
N ILE A 54 5.96 8.09 5.22
CA ILE A 54 6.12 6.65 5.28
C ILE A 54 7.31 6.23 4.42
N THR A 55 8.22 5.47 5.02
CA THR A 55 9.39 4.92 4.34
C THR A 55 9.47 3.44 4.64
N PRO A 56 10.35 2.68 3.96
CA PRO A 56 10.47 1.26 4.30
C PRO A 56 10.77 1.00 5.77
N ASP A 57 11.44 1.96 6.44
CA ASP A 57 11.77 1.81 7.85
C ASP A 57 10.78 2.49 8.77
N ASN A 58 9.75 3.14 8.23
CA ASN A 58 8.82 3.91 9.03
C ASN A 58 7.39 3.68 8.53
N PRO A 59 6.81 2.53 8.83
CA PRO A 59 5.45 2.24 8.39
C PRO A 59 4.41 3.00 9.22
N TYR A 60 3.22 3.11 8.65
CA TYR A 60 2.09 3.66 9.37
C TYR A 60 1.38 2.51 10.08
N ASN A 61 1.25 2.62 11.38
CA ASN A 61 0.51 1.65 12.18
C ASN A 61 -0.73 2.33 12.72
N GLY A 62 -1.83 2.13 12.02
CA GLY A 62 -3.07 2.75 12.40
C GLY A 62 -3.98 1.79 13.11
N ARG A 63 -5.14 2.32 13.48
CA ARG A 63 -6.12 1.53 14.21
C ARG A 63 -6.78 0.50 13.31
N ARG A 64 -6.97 0.83 12.03
CA ARG A 64 -7.68 -0.04 11.11
C ARG A 64 -6.77 -0.81 10.16
N CYS A 65 -5.60 -0.27 9.88
CA CYS A 65 -4.71 -0.90 8.92
C CYS A 65 -3.28 -0.48 9.17
N ARG A 66 -2.39 -1.23 8.57
CA ARG A 66 -0.97 -0.92 8.59
C ARG A 66 -0.54 -0.69 7.14
N ILE A 67 0.18 0.40 6.92
CA ILE A 67 0.67 0.76 5.59
C ILE A 67 2.17 0.75 5.61
N THR A 68 2.75 -0.07 4.74
CA THR A 68 4.21 -0.16 4.62
C THR A 68 4.61 0.23 3.21
N LYS A 69 5.78 0.84 3.09
CA LYS A 69 6.36 1.16 1.80
C LYS A 69 7.45 0.14 1.54
N GLU A 70 7.32 -0.59 0.45
CA GLU A 70 8.21 -1.69 0.17
C GLU A 70 8.89 -1.50 -1.18
N PRO A 71 10.19 -1.75 -1.25
CA PRO A 71 10.89 -1.64 -2.52
C PRO A 71 10.59 -2.85 -3.40
N VAL A 72 10.44 -2.59 -4.68
CA VAL A 72 10.22 -3.62 -5.67
C VAL A 72 11.31 -3.51 -6.71
N LEU A 73 12.10 -4.54 -6.84
CA LEU A 73 13.15 -4.55 -7.81
C LEU A 73 12.61 -5.07 -9.12
N ARG A 74 12.68 -4.26 -10.16
CA ARG A 74 12.11 -4.60 -11.44
C ARG A 74 13.22 -4.81 -12.46
N LYS A 75 13.18 -5.94 -13.14
CA LYS A 75 14.14 -6.21 -14.18
C LYS A 75 13.63 -5.76 -15.52
N LYS A 76 14.52 -5.28 -16.34
CA LYS A 76 14.13 -4.81 -17.62
C LYS A 76 13.75 -5.92 -18.54
N ARG A 77 14.43 -7.07 -18.52
CA ARG A 77 14.10 -8.09 -19.36
C ARG A 77 13.18 -8.98 -18.84
N ARG A 78 12.57 -9.41 -19.38
CA ARG A 78 11.78 -10.25 -19.03
C ARG A 78 11.05 -10.72 -18.39
N GLY A 79 10.65 -10.64 -18.51
CA GLY A 79 10.00 -10.98 -17.83
C GLY A 79 9.31 -12.17 -17.74
N LYS A 80 9.30 -12.84 -17.90
CA LYS A 80 8.77 -13.77 -17.77
C LYS A 80 8.39 -14.29 -16.76
N LEU A 81 8.01 -14.12 -16.62
CA LEU A 81 7.74 -14.42 -15.66
C LEU A 81 7.16 -15.26 -15.34
N PHE A 82 6.96 -15.36 -15.32
CA PHE A 82 6.53 -15.91 -14.94
C PHE A 82 5.87 -16.27 -15.16
N MET A 83 5.83 -16.40 -15.46
CA MET A 83 5.38 -16.61 -15.61
C MET A 83 5.12 -16.91 -15.64
#